data_53f40af6ef0f75f187f3f03f88599adc
#
_entry.id   53f40af6ef0f75f187f3f03f88599adc
#
_cell.length_a   1.000
_cell.length_b   1.000
_cell.length_c   1.000
_cell.angle_alpha   90.00
_cell.angle_beta   90.00
_cell.angle_gamma   90.00
#
_symmetry.space_group_name_H-M   'P 1'
#
loop_
_entity.id
_entity.type
_entity.pdbx_description
1 polymer ?
#
loop_
_entity_poly.entity_id
_entity_poly.type
_entity_poly.pdbx_seq_one_letter_code
_entity_poly.pdbx_strand_id
1 'polypeptide(L)'
;MLDIQKIRADFPILSQKVNGKPLVYFDNGATSQKPQVVIDAIATYYQEINANIHRGVHTLSQLATDAYEVSRAKVQNHINAKFLHEVLFTSGTTFGINLVANGFASILKPGDEVLVSSLEHHSNIVPWQMLCEKTGATLKVIPMNENGELIMSEYDKLLSPKTKIVTVNHISNALGTINPIKYMIDKAHEVGAAILIDGAQAVPHLKPDVQALDCDFYAFSGHKMCGPTGTGILYGKEAWLNKLPPYQGGGEMIKEVTFEKTTYADLPHKFEAGTPNIAGGIVLGTAIDYMNEIGFENIQKQELELLDHATKRLLEIDGLKIFGTSKEKTSVISFNIEGIHPYDIGTIIDKLGIAVRTGHHCAQPIMNFFDIPGTIRASFSFYNTKEEIDIMVDAVKKAQMMLS
;
A
#
# COMPACT_ATOMS: atom_id res chain seq x y z
N MET A 1 -25.35 9.88 2.32
CA MET A 1 -24.36 10.10 3.42
C MET A 1 -24.19 8.77 4.12
N LEU A 2 -22.94 8.33 4.39
CA LEU A 2 -22.68 7.07 5.10
C LEU A 2 -23.25 7.15 6.54
N ASP A 3 -23.86 6.07 6.99
CA ASP A 3 -24.16 5.87 8.40
C ASP A 3 -22.89 5.37 9.11
N ILE A 4 -22.07 6.32 9.57
CA ILE A 4 -20.76 6.03 10.17
C ILE A 4 -20.91 5.18 11.44
N GLN A 5 -21.98 5.36 12.23
CA GLN A 5 -22.16 4.58 13.46
C GLN A 5 -22.47 3.12 13.13
N LYS A 6 -23.26 2.87 12.09
CA LYS A 6 -23.51 1.50 11.59
C LYS A 6 -22.22 0.85 11.10
N ILE A 7 -21.42 1.56 10.30
CA ILE A 7 -20.13 1.06 9.79
C ILE A 7 -19.17 0.78 10.95
N ARG A 8 -19.06 1.67 11.94
CA ARG A 8 -18.18 1.47 13.09
C ARG A 8 -18.53 0.23 13.91
N ALA A 9 -19.81 -0.13 13.97
CA ALA A 9 -20.25 -1.34 14.66
C ALA A 9 -19.72 -2.64 14.02
N ASP A 10 -19.37 -2.60 12.73
CA ASP A 10 -18.73 -3.73 12.06
C ASP A 10 -17.28 -3.97 12.50
N PHE A 11 -16.64 -2.99 13.15
CA PHE A 11 -15.23 -3.06 13.58
C PHE A 11 -15.12 -3.24 15.11
N PRO A 12 -15.06 -4.49 15.60
CA PRO A 12 -15.13 -4.76 17.06
C PRO A 12 -14.01 -4.11 17.86
N ILE A 13 -12.84 -3.93 17.28
CA ILE A 13 -11.69 -3.31 17.95
C ILE A 13 -11.94 -1.83 18.30
N LEU A 14 -12.80 -1.13 17.57
CA LEU A 14 -13.08 0.30 17.83
C LEU A 14 -13.88 0.52 19.12
N SER A 15 -14.45 -0.54 19.69
CA SER A 15 -15.11 -0.51 21.01
C SER A 15 -14.14 -0.69 22.19
N GLN A 16 -12.86 -0.97 21.92
CA GLN A 16 -11.85 -1.21 22.96
C GLN A 16 -11.48 0.06 23.72
N LYS A 17 -10.94 -0.16 24.93
CA LYS A 17 -10.33 0.91 25.72
C LYS A 17 -8.82 0.70 25.80
N VAL A 18 -8.07 1.75 25.57
CA VAL A 18 -6.62 1.80 25.73
C VAL A 18 -6.30 2.76 26.86
N ASN A 19 -5.51 2.31 27.84
CA ASN A 19 -5.21 3.09 29.07
C ASN A 19 -6.47 3.60 29.80
N GLY A 20 -7.57 2.83 29.76
CA GLY A 20 -8.86 3.17 30.37
C GLY A 20 -9.68 4.23 29.60
N LYS A 21 -9.23 4.67 28.43
CA LYS A 21 -9.89 5.64 27.54
C LYS A 21 -10.44 4.93 26.29
N PRO A 22 -11.54 5.41 25.68
CA PRO A 22 -11.98 4.91 24.38
C PRO A 22 -10.83 4.99 23.36
N LEU A 23 -10.70 3.96 22.54
CA LEU A 23 -9.70 3.95 21.46
C LEU A 23 -10.06 4.96 20.39
N VAL A 24 -9.12 5.84 20.05
CA VAL A 24 -9.10 6.67 18.84
C VAL A 24 -7.97 6.15 17.95
N TYR A 25 -8.30 5.54 16.80
CA TYR A 25 -7.31 4.88 15.95
C TYR A 25 -7.06 5.67 14.68
N PHE A 26 -5.91 6.30 14.58
CA PHE A 26 -5.45 7.12 13.45
C PHE A 26 -4.10 6.65 12.86
N ASP A 27 -3.78 5.37 12.97
CA ASP A 27 -2.62 4.76 12.29
C ASP A 27 -3.04 3.85 11.11
N ASN A 28 -4.11 4.23 10.41
CA ASN A 28 -4.65 3.47 9.27
C ASN A 28 -3.66 3.35 8.10
N GLY A 29 -2.80 4.33 7.89
CA GLY A 29 -1.72 4.28 6.90
C GLY A 29 -0.66 3.21 7.19
N ALA A 30 -0.57 2.68 8.42
CA ALA A 30 0.25 1.52 8.74
C ALA A 30 -0.53 0.22 8.53
N THR A 31 -1.73 0.11 9.07
CA THR A 31 -2.68 -0.99 8.84
C THR A 31 -4.10 -0.53 9.16
N SER A 32 -5.08 -0.86 8.33
CA SER A 32 -6.49 -0.61 8.63
C SER A 32 -7.03 -1.61 9.66
N GLN A 33 -8.12 -1.30 10.33
CA GLN A 33 -8.84 -2.25 11.16
C GLN A 33 -9.65 -3.24 10.31
N LYS A 34 -10.12 -4.32 10.90
CA LYS A 34 -10.81 -5.41 10.21
C LYS A 34 -12.28 -5.46 10.63
N PRO A 35 -13.22 -5.45 9.67
CA PRO A 35 -14.63 -5.66 9.99
C PRO A 35 -14.89 -7.11 10.40
N GLN A 36 -15.94 -7.34 11.17
CA GLN A 36 -16.29 -8.66 11.71
C GLN A 36 -16.40 -9.71 10.61
N VAL A 37 -16.98 -9.38 9.45
CA VAL A 37 -17.13 -10.29 8.32
C VAL A 37 -15.79 -10.83 7.80
N VAL A 38 -14.72 -10.03 7.86
CA VAL A 38 -13.36 -10.45 7.48
C VAL A 38 -12.75 -11.35 8.56
N ILE A 39 -13.01 -11.05 9.84
CA ILE A 39 -12.56 -11.88 10.96
C ILE A 39 -13.24 -13.26 10.89
N ASP A 40 -14.56 -13.28 10.69
CA ASP A 40 -15.35 -14.51 10.60
C ASP A 40 -14.95 -15.36 9.39
N ALA A 41 -14.64 -14.75 8.26
CA ALA A 41 -14.20 -15.47 7.06
C ALA A 41 -12.90 -16.26 7.28
N ILE A 42 -11.96 -15.74 8.10
CA ILE A 42 -10.74 -16.48 8.48
C ILE A 42 -11.12 -17.72 9.31
N ALA A 43 -11.99 -17.55 10.30
CA ALA A 43 -12.44 -18.64 11.16
C ALA A 43 -13.20 -19.70 10.35
N THR A 44 -14.12 -19.29 9.50
CA THR A 44 -14.92 -20.18 8.62
C THR A 44 -14.02 -21.01 7.70
N TYR A 45 -12.99 -20.40 7.08
CA TYR A 45 -12.05 -21.16 6.26
C TYR A 45 -11.43 -22.33 7.03
N TYR A 46 -10.87 -22.07 8.23
CA TYR A 46 -10.21 -23.10 9.02
C TYR A 46 -11.19 -24.13 9.61
N GLN A 47 -12.42 -23.75 9.90
CA GLN A 47 -13.43 -24.64 10.48
C GLN A 47 -14.07 -25.56 9.43
N GLU A 48 -14.21 -25.10 8.18
CA GLU A 48 -15.10 -25.77 7.22
C GLU A 48 -14.39 -26.32 5.97
N ILE A 49 -13.38 -25.59 5.42
CA ILE A 49 -12.79 -25.93 4.12
C ILE A 49 -11.25 -25.95 4.10
N ASN A 50 -10.59 -25.98 5.26
CA ASN A 50 -9.14 -25.98 5.31
C ASN A 50 -8.51 -27.19 4.61
N ALA A 51 -7.88 -26.96 3.50
CA ALA A 51 -7.12 -27.94 2.73
C ALA A 51 -6.07 -27.25 1.85
N ASN A 52 -5.06 -28.02 1.40
CA ASN A 52 -4.18 -27.52 0.35
C ASN A 52 -4.93 -27.41 -0.98
N ILE A 53 -4.50 -26.48 -1.84
CA ILE A 53 -5.20 -26.11 -3.09
C ILE A 53 -4.53 -26.69 -4.33
N HIS A 54 -5.21 -26.67 -5.47
CA HIS A 54 -4.84 -27.02 -6.84
C HIS A 54 -4.59 -28.50 -7.10
N ARG A 55 -3.85 -29.23 -6.26
CA ARG A 55 -3.40 -30.62 -6.54
C ARG A 55 -4.16 -31.71 -5.79
N GLY A 56 -4.98 -31.36 -4.82
CA GLY A 56 -5.77 -32.36 -4.09
C GLY A 56 -6.97 -32.84 -4.90
N VAL A 57 -7.21 -34.17 -4.88
CA VAL A 57 -8.34 -34.79 -5.59
C VAL A 57 -9.57 -34.98 -4.71
N HIS A 58 -9.53 -34.49 -3.48
CA HIS A 58 -10.65 -34.63 -2.51
C HIS A 58 -11.46 -33.33 -2.40
N THR A 59 -12.72 -33.48 -1.94
CA THR A 59 -13.70 -32.39 -1.90
C THR A 59 -13.21 -31.12 -1.20
N LEU A 60 -12.54 -31.24 -0.04
CA LEU A 60 -12.06 -30.06 0.68
C LEU A 60 -11.02 -29.29 -0.12
N SER A 61 -10.11 -29.99 -0.83
CA SER A 61 -9.14 -29.32 -1.70
C SER A 61 -9.82 -28.58 -2.85
N GLN A 62 -10.87 -29.16 -3.43
CA GLN A 62 -11.63 -28.51 -4.48
C GLN A 62 -12.33 -27.24 -3.95
N LEU A 63 -13.02 -27.34 -2.80
CA LEU A 63 -13.69 -26.20 -2.17
C LEU A 63 -12.71 -25.06 -1.84
N ALA A 64 -11.54 -25.38 -1.27
CA ALA A 64 -10.52 -24.40 -0.96
C ALA A 64 -9.94 -23.75 -2.24
N THR A 65 -9.71 -24.55 -3.29
CA THR A 65 -9.25 -24.07 -4.60
C THR A 65 -10.26 -23.11 -5.22
N ASP A 66 -11.53 -23.50 -5.26
CA ASP A 66 -12.59 -22.67 -5.84
C ASP A 66 -12.72 -21.35 -5.09
N ALA A 67 -12.70 -21.37 -3.75
CA ALA A 67 -12.76 -20.15 -2.94
C ALA A 67 -11.55 -19.22 -3.19
N TYR A 68 -10.36 -19.80 -3.35
CA TYR A 68 -9.13 -19.06 -3.62
C TYR A 68 -9.15 -18.39 -5.00
N GLU A 69 -9.57 -19.12 -6.03
CA GLU A 69 -9.66 -18.59 -7.39
C GLU A 69 -10.83 -17.61 -7.57
N VAL A 70 -11.95 -17.80 -6.86
CA VAL A 70 -13.01 -16.80 -6.77
C VAL A 70 -12.49 -15.50 -6.18
N SER A 71 -11.64 -15.57 -5.15
CA SER A 71 -10.99 -14.35 -4.60
C SER A 71 -10.07 -13.68 -5.61
N ARG A 72 -9.28 -14.46 -6.40
CA ARG A 72 -8.47 -13.90 -7.49
C ARG A 72 -9.32 -13.17 -8.52
N ALA A 73 -10.48 -13.72 -8.89
CA ALA A 73 -11.42 -13.06 -9.80
C ALA A 73 -12.00 -11.78 -9.22
N LYS A 74 -12.27 -11.72 -7.90
CA LYS A 74 -12.69 -10.48 -7.23
C LYS A 74 -11.60 -9.41 -7.28
N VAL A 75 -10.34 -9.79 -7.05
CA VAL A 75 -9.19 -8.88 -7.20
C VAL A 75 -9.10 -8.37 -8.64
N GLN A 76 -9.16 -9.28 -9.64
CA GLN A 76 -9.13 -8.91 -11.06
C GLN A 76 -10.19 -7.84 -11.38
N ASN A 77 -11.43 -8.08 -10.97
CA ASN A 77 -12.54 -7.15 -11.19
C ASN A 77 -12.36 -5.82 -10.42
N HIS A 78 -11.79 -5.91 -9.21
CA HIS A 78 -11.56 -4.73 -8.38
C HIS A 78 -10.57 -3.75 -9.00
N ILE A 79 -9.47 -4.26 -9.54
CA ILE A 79 -8.44 -3.43 -10.18
C ILE A 79 -8.65 -3.27 -11.69
N ASN A 80 -9.72 -3.86 -12.25
CA ASN A 80 -10.00 -3.92 -13.68
C ASN A 80 -8.85 -4.51 -14.50
N ALA A 81 -8.21 -5.60 -14.04
CA ALA A 81 -7.18 -6.29 -14.81
C ALA A 81 -7.81 -7.06 -15.99
N LYS A 82 -7.12 -7.06 -17.14
CA LYS A 82 -7.63 -7.66 -18.37
C LYS A 82 -7.77 -9.17 -18.26
N PHE A 83 -6.79 -9.84 -17.69
CA PHE A 83 -6.75 -11.29 -17.58
C PHE A 83 -6.59 -11.72 -16.11
N LEU A 84 -7.21 -12.84 -15.75
CA LEU A 84 -7.11 -13.41 -14.39
C LEU A 84 -5.66 -13.74 -14.02
N HIS A 85 -4.89 -14.24 -14.98
CA HIS A 85 -3.49 -14.65 -14.78
C HIS A 85 -2.49 -13.48 -14.66
N GLU A 86 -2.95 -12.22 -14.80
CA GLU A 86 -2.17 -11.02 -14.50
C GLU A 86 -2.21 -10.65 -13.00
N VAL A 87 -3.03 -11.34 -12.20
CA VAL A 87 -3.17 -11.15 -10.76
C VAL A 87 -2.39 -12.21 -10.02
N LEU A 88 -1.32 -11.82 -9.32
CA LEU A 88 -0.46 -12.69 -8.54
C LEU A 88 -0.70 -12.46 -7.05
N PHE A 89 -0.96 -13.52 -6.28
CA PHE A 89 -0.94 -13.44 -4.82
C PHE A 89 0.49 -13.36 -4.30
N THR A 90 0.72 -12.45 -3.38
CA THR A 90 2.02 -12.22 -2.73
C THR A 90 1.84 -12.10 -1.22
N SER A 91 2.92 -12.03 -0.46
CA SER A 91 2.85 -11.71 0.97
C SER A 91 2.63 -10.22 1.27
N GLY A 92 2.57 -9.37 0.24
CA GLY A 92 2.36 -7.92 0.35
C GLY A 92 3.15 -7.13 -0.69
N THR A 93 2.99 -5.82 -0.67
CA THR A 93 3.61 -4.86 -1.60
C THR A 93 5.13 -5.04 -1.69
N THR A 94 5.81 -5.16 -0.54
CA THR A 94 7.27 -5.34 -0.50
C THR A 94 7.70 -6.58 -1.29
N PHE A 95 6.98 -7.70 -1.17
CA PHE A 95 7.28 -8.91 -1.94
C PHE A 95 7.07 -8.67 -3.45
N GLY A 96 5.94 -8.06 -3.83
CA GLY A 96 5.64 -7.76 -5.23
C GLY A 96 6.71 -6.89 -5.90
N ILE A 97 7.15 -5.82 -5.22
CA ILE A 97 8.23 -4.95 -5.71
C ILE A 97 9.55 -5.71 -5.84
N ASN A 98 9.92 -6.53 -4.84
CA ASN A 98 11.14 -7.35 -4.90
C ASN A 98 11.09 -8.38 -6.04
N LEU A 99 9.93 -8.98 -6.31
CA LEU A 99 9.74 -9.90 -7.43
C LEU A 99 10.04 -9.20 -8.76
N VAL A 100 9.49 -8.02 -8.99
CA VAL A 100 9.73 -7.24 -10.22
C VAL A 100 11.19 -6.81 -10.29
N ALA A 101 11.74 -6.25 -9.21
CA ALA A 101 13.14 -5.81 -9.17
C ALA A 101 14.11 -6.98 -9.46
N ASN A 102 13.88 -8.15 -8.86
CA ASN A 102 14.70 -9.33 -9.15
C ASN A 102 14.56 -9.79 -10.62
N GLY A 103 13.35 -9.75 -11.17
CA GLY A 103 13.09 -10.09 -12.56
C GLY A 103 13.86 -9.18 -13.53
N PHE A 104 13.93 -7.89 -13.22
CA PHE A 104 14.70 -6.91 -14.01
C PHE A 104 16.22 -7.12 -13.96
N ALA A 105 16.73 -7.92 -13.01
CA ALA A 105 18.16 -8.29 -13.02
C ALA A 105 18.59 -9.06 -14.28
N SER A 106 17.66 -9.69 -15.00
CA SER A 106 17.91 -10.34 -16.28
C SER A 106 17.84 -9.40 -17.48
N ILE A 107 17.37 -8.17 -17.29
CA ILE A 107 17.10 -7.17 -18.34
C ILE A 107 18.14 -6.04 -18.29
N LEU A 108 18.44 -5.54 -17.09
CA LEU A 108 19.32 -4.40 -16.90
C LEU A 108 20.79 -4.72 -17.17
N LYS A 109 21.48 -3.73 -17.72
CA LYS A 109 22.92 -3.76 -18.04
C LYS A 109 23.60 -2.53 -17.44
N PRO A 110 24.94 -2.54 -17.29
CA PRO A 110 25.70 -1.35 -16.89
C PRO A 110 25.38 -0.16 -17.82
N GLY A 111 25.07 0.98 -17.19
CA GLY A 111 24.68 2.20 -17.89
C GLY A 111 23.19 2.36 -18.16
N ASP A 112 22.36 1.36 -17.89
CA ASP A 112 20.89 1.51 -17.82
C ASP A 112 20.49 2.29 -16.58
N GLU A 113 19.26 2.81 -16.55
CA GLU A 113 18.77 3.70 -15.51
C GLU A 113 17.46 3.17 -14.94
N VAL A 114 17.34 3.27 -13.60
CA VAL A 114 16.11 3.04 -12.82
C VAL A 114 15.70 4.37 -12.21
N LEU A 115 14.46 4.81 -12.40
CA LEU A 115 13.94 6.03 -11.80
C LEU A 115 13.02 5.69 -10.63
N VAL A 116 13.25 6.30 -9.46
CA VAL A 116 12.36 6.26 -8.30
C VAL A 116 11.96 7.67 -7.91
N SER A 117 10.87 7.85 -7.17
CA SER A 117 10.55 9.17 -6.65
C SER A 117 11.15 9.42 -5.26
N SER A 118 11.32 10.69 -4.89
CA SER A 118 11.72 11.08 -3.52
C SER A 118 10.64 10.87 -2.47
N LEU A 119 9.41 10.52 -2.90
CA LEU A 119 8.26 10.25 -2.04
C LEU A 119 8.10 8.77 -1.65
N GLU A 120 9.05 7.91 -2.03
CA GLU A 120 8.88 6.47 -1.90
C GLU A 120 9.00 5.96 -0.45
N HIS A 121 8.18 4.94 -0.15
CA HIS A 121 8.41 4.06 0.98
C HIS A 121 9.70 3.24 0.78
N HIS A 122 10.39 2.86 1.85
CA HIS A 122 11.64 2.09 1.77
C HIS A 122 11.50 0.79 0.92
N SER A 123 10.31 0.16 0.91
CA SER A 123 10.05 -1.02 0.07
C SER A 123 10.14 -0.74 -1.43
N ASN A 124 10.04 0.51 -1.83
CA ASN A 124 10.14 0.95 -3.23
C ASN A 124 11.42 1.76 -3.50
N ILE A 125 12.40 1.70 -2.61
CA ILE A 125 13.75 2.26 -2.79
C ILE A 125 14.79 1.14 -2.74
N VAL A 126 14.82 0.40 -1.63
CA VAL A 126 15.88 -0.57 -1.31
C VAL A 126 16.03 -1.68 -2.37
N PRO A 127 14.95 -2.33 -2.87
CA PRO A 127 15.08 -3.35 -3.90
C PRO A 127 15.76 -2.84 -5.18
N TRP A 128 15.51 -1.58 -5.53
CA TRP A 128 16.09 -0.93 -6.71
C TRP A 128 17.56 -0.56 -6.51
N GLN A 129 17.95 -0.13 -5.30
CA GLN A 129 19.36 0.06 -4.94
C GLN A 129 20.12 -1.25 -5.07
N MET A 130 19.61 -2.34 -4.46
CA MET A 130 20.20 -3.68 -4.56
C MET A 130 20.31 -4.15 -6.02
N LEU A 131 19.29 -3.88 -6.84
CA LEU A 131 19.30 -4.21 -8.26
C LEU A 131 20.39 -3.44 -9.02
N CYS A 132 20.47 -2.12 -8.79
CA CYS A 132 21.49 -1.28 -9.44
C CYS A 132 22.91 -1.69 -9.05
N GLU A 133 23.16 -1.99 -7.77
CA GLU A 133 24.44 -2.53 -7.30
C GLU A 133 24.82 -3.84 -8.01
N LYS A 134 23.84 -4.74 -8.17
CA LYS A 134 24.04 -6.05 -8.83
C LYS A 134 24.30 -5.95 -10.33
N THR A 135 23.66 -5.00 -11.01
CA THR A 135 23.65 -4.91 -12.48
C THR A 135 24.58 -3.84 -13.06
N GLY A 136 25.07 -2.92 -12.25
CA GLY A 136 25.80 -1.74 -12.69
C GLY A 136 24.91 -0.65 -13.32
N ALA A 137 23.59 -0.76 -13.16
CA ALA A 137 22.65 0.28 -13.53
C ALA A 137 22.72 1.46 -12.54
N THR A 138 22.16 2.60 -12.92
CA THR A 138 22.14 3.82 -12.10
C THR A 138 20.76 4.10 -11.58
N LEU A 139 20.64 4.32 -10.26
CA LEU A 139 19.40 4.80 -9.64
C LEU A 139 19.34 6.33 -9.75
N LYS A 140 18.25 6.86 -10.31
CA LYS A 140 17.95 8.28 -10.38
C LYS A 140 16.70 8.61 -9.58
N VAL A 141 16.67 9.78 -8.97
CA VAL A 141 15.58 10.19 -8.08
C VAL A 141 14.84 11.39 -8.66
N ILE A 142 13.53 11.26 -8.81
CA ILE A 142 12.60 12.33 -9.19
C ILE A 142 12.41 13.22 -7.96
N PRO A 143 12.79 14.50 -7.98
CA PRO A 143 12.71 15.36 -6.81
C PRO A 143 11.28 15.81 -6.51
N MET A 144 11.05 16.22 -5.27
CA MET A 144 9.82 16.87 -4.81
C MET A 144 10.07 18.34 -4.45
N ASN A 145 8.99 19.12 -4.37
CA ASN A 145 8.99 20.48 -3.88
C ASN A 145 8.63 20.56 -2.38
N GLU A 146 8.60 21.77 -1.82
CA GLU A 146 8.29 22.04 -0.40
C GLU A 146 6.85 21.67 -0.01
N ASN A 147 5.92 21.58 -0.97
CA ASN A 147 4.56 21.09 -0.73
C ASN A 147 4.46 19.57 -0.66
N GLY A 148 5.57 18.85 -0.94
CA GLY A 148 5.60 17.40 -1.02
C GLY A 148 4.98 16.88 -2.33
N GLU A 149 5.11 17.61 -3.43
CA GLU A 149 4.67 17.25 -4.78
C GLU A 149 5.87 16.94 -5.65
N LEU A 150 5.78 15.92 -6.52
CA LEU A 150 6.85 15.62 -7.47
C LEU A 150 7.00 16.73 -8.52
N ILE A 151 8.23 17.09 -8.85
CA ILE A 151 8.54 18.12 -9.85
C ILE A 151 8.53 17.46 -11.24
N MET A 152 7.38 17.52 -11.94
CA MET A 152 7.20 16.83 -13.22
C MET A 152 8.15 17.30 -14.32
N SER A 153 8.55 18.58 -14.33
CA SER A 153 9.56 19.07 -15.27
C SER A 153 10.93 18.44 -15.06
N GLU A 154 11.27 18.02 -13.85
CA GLU A 154 12.50 17.27 -13.58
C GLU A 154 12.34 15.80 -13.96
N TYR A 155 11.14 15.21 -13.73
CA TYR A 155 10.84 13.87 -14.22
C TYR A 155 11.05 13.76 -15.72
N ASP A 156 10.50 14.71 -16.52
CA ASP A 156 10.65 14.74 -17.97
C ASP A 156 12.13 14.80 -18.41
N LYS A 157 12.96 15.58 -17.70
CA LYS A 157 14.40 15.70 -17.98
C LYS A 157 15.19 14.43 -17.60
N LEU A 158 14.74 13.68 -16.59
CA LEU A 158 15.40 12.47 -16.12
C LEU A 158 15.15 11.28 -17.06
N LEU A 159 14.02 11.28 -17.78
CA LEU A 159 13.68 10.23 -18.75
C LEU A 159 14.65 10.24 -19.93
N SER A 160 15.09 9.05 -20.32
CA SER A 160 16.01 8.87 -21.44
C SER A 160 15.84 7.45 -22.05
N PRO A 161 16.39 7.16 -23.22
CA PRO A 161 16.41 5.80 -23.78
C PRO A 161 17.15 4.77 -22.90
N LYS A 162 17.94 5.24 -21.92
CA LYS A 162 18.60 4.38 -20.93
C LYS A 162 17.66 3.98 -19.79
N THR A 163 16.58 4.72 -19.58
CA THR A 163 15.58 4.40 -18.56
C THR A 163 14.89 3.09 -18.93
N LYS A 164 14.95 2.08 -18.05
CA LYS A 164 14.34 0.76 -18.29
C LYS A 164 13.11 0.54 -17.43
N ILE A 165 13.07 1.14 -16.25
CA ILE A 165 11.93 1.09 -15.37
C ILE A 165 11.83 2.37 -14.56
N VAL A 166 10.59 2.85 -14.41
CA VAL A 166 10.18 3.88 -13.45
C VAL A 166 9.38 3.20 -12.36
N THR A 167 9.61 3.58 -11.10
CA THR A 167 8.85 3.03 -9.98
C THR A 167 8.48 4.14 -9.01
N VAL A 168 7.16 4.30 -8.80
CA VAL A 168 6.61 5.40 -8.01
C VAL A 168 5.40 4.96 -7.21
N ASN A 169 5.19 5.59 -6.06
CA ASN A 169 3.97 5.39 -5.32
C ASN A 169 2.79 6.16 -5.95
N HIS A 170 1.60 5.57 -5.88
CA HIS A 170 0.38 6.26 -6.29
C HIS A 170 0.03 7.35 -5.28
N ILE A 171 0.15 7.02 -3.99
CA ILE A 171 -0.10 7.93 -2.86
C ILE A 171 1.04 7.82 -1.86
N SER A 172 1.59 8.93 -1.43
CA SER A 172 2.65 8.97 -0.41
C SER A 172 2.10 8.53 0.96
N ASN A 173 2.74 7.54 1.56
CA ASN A 173 2.38 7.07 2.89
C ASN A 173 2.74 8.06 4.02
N ALA A 174 3.68 8.95 3.78
CA ALA A 174 4.12 9.94 4.75
C ALA A 174 3.34 11.26 4.64
N LEU A 175 3.08 11.73 3.42
CA LEU A 175 2.50 13.05 3.18
C LEU A 175 1.04 13.02 2.72
N GLY A 176 0.58 11.87 2.22
CA GLY A 176 -0.76 11.73 1.64
C GLY A 176 -0.90 12.28 0.21
N THR A 177 0.15 12.85 -0.37
CA THR A 177 0.16 13.38 -1.73
C THR A 177 -0.24 12.32 -2.74
N ILE A 178 -1.18 12.64 -3.63
CA ILE A 178 -1.59 11.81 -4.76
C ILE A 178 -0.74 12.20 -5.96
N ASN A 179 0.04 11.26 -6.49
CA ASN A 179 0.93 11.52 -7.61
C ASN A 179 0.21 11.42 -8.96
N PRO A 180 0.60 12.20 -9.98
CA PRO A 180 -0.01 12.21 -11.31
C PRO A 180 0.44 10.99 -12.14
N ILE A 181 0.13 9.77 -11.64
CA ILE A 181 0.69 8.52 -12.17
C ILE A 181 0.32 8.27 -13.64
N LYS A 182 -0.87 8.69 -14.11
CA LYS A 182 -1.23 8.53 -15.52
C LYS A 182 -0.27 9.28 -16.44
N TYR A 183 0.05 10.54 -16.10
CA TYR A 183 1.05 11.31 -16.81
C TYR A 183 2.42 10.62 -16.79
N MET A 184 2.82 10.12 -15.60
CA MET A 184 4.13 9.46 -15.43
C MET A 184 4.22 8.17 -16.24
N ILE A 185 3.13 7.39 -16.32
CA ILE A 185 3.04 6.17 -17.13
C ILE A 185 3.23 6.50 -18.61
N ASP A 186 2.47 7.47 -19.11
CA ASP A 186 2.53 7.85 -20.52
C ASP A 186 3.95 8.29 -20.91
N LYS A 187 4.60 9.12 -20.08
CA LYS A 187 5.97 9.58 -20.30
C LYS A 187 7.03 8.47 -20.21
N ALA A 188 6.88 7.51 -19.30
CA ALA A 188 7.75 6.34 -19.23
C ALA A 188 7.65 5.50 -20.50
N HIS A 189 6.44 5.28 -20.99
CA HIS A 189 6.21 4.52 -22.22
C HIS A 189 6.74 5.23 -23.47
N GLU A 190 6.72 6.57 -23.54
CA GLU A 190 7.32 7.34 -24.65
C GLU A 190 8.81 7.03 -24.86
N VAL A 191 9.54 6.69 -23.79
CA VAL A 191 10.96 6.31 -23.86
C VAL A 191 11.20 4.78 -23.86
N GLY A 192 10.11 3.99 -23.85
CA GLY A 192 10.18 2.52 -23.83
C GLY A 192 10.51 1.92 -22.46
N ALA A 193 10.36 2.69 -21.38
CA ALA A 193 10.55 2.21 -20.02
C ALA A 193 9.27 1.54 -19.49
N ALA A 194 9.45 0.46 -18.72
CA ALA A 194 8.36 -0.10 -17.92
C ALA A 194 8.04 0.81 -16.72
N ILE A 195 6.84 0.67 -16.15
CA ILE A 195 6.48 1.38 -14.94
C ILE A 195 5.79 0.48 -13.91
N LEU A 196 6.28 0.55 -12.65
CA LEU A 196 5.69 -0.07 -11.49
C LEU A 196 5.07 0.99 -10.59
N ILE A 197 3.82 0.77 -10.19
CA ILE A 197 3.11 1.63 -9.24
C ILE A 197 2.99 0.92 -7.89
N ASP A 198 3.53 1.54 -6.83
CA ASP A 198 3.23 1.16 -5.46
C ASP A 198 1.85 1.73 -5.07
N GLY A 199 0.85 0.87 -5.08
CA GLY A 199 -0.54 1.19 -4.76
C GLY A 199 -0.92 0.97 -3.30
N ALA A 200 0.05 0.67 -2.41
CA ALA A 200 -0.22 0.27 -1.03
C ALA A 200 -1.06 1.28 -0.23
N GLN A 201 -0.88 2.57 -0.50
CA GLN A 201 -1.68 3.64 0.11
C GLN A 201 -2.86 4.09 -0.77
N ALA A 202 -2.95 3.63 -2.00
CA ALA A 202 -4.04 4.03 -2.88
C ALA A 202 -5.28 3.14 -2.72
N VAL A 203 -5.10 1.82 -2.68
CA VAL A 203 -6.21 0.85 -2.65
C VAL A 203 -7.15 0.97 -1.44
N PRO A 204 -6.76 1.50 -0.25
CA PRO A 204 -7.71 1.78 0.81
C PRO A 204 -8.67 2.92 0.50
N HIS A 205 -8.27 3.86 -0.36
CA HIS A 205 -8.94 5.14 -0.58
C HIS A 205 -9.62 5.25 -1.93
N LEU A 206 -9.11 4.54 -2.94
CA LEU A 206 -9.62 4.58 -4.31
C LEU A 206 -9.58 3.20 -4.97
N LYS A 207 -10.44 3.01 -5.96
CA LYS A 207 -10.47 1.80 -6.79
C LYS A 207 -9.57 2.02 -8.01
N PRO A 208 -8.41 1.35 -8.09
CA PRO A 208 -7.52 1.52 -9.23
C PRO A 208 -8.11 0.86 -10.49
N ASP A 209 -7.87 1.46 -11.64
CA ASP A 209 -8.17 0.88 -12.95
C ASP A 209 -6.86 0.71 -13.72
N VAL A 210 -6.28 -0.49 -13.65
CA VAL A 210 -4.95 -0.74 -14.22
C VAL A 210 -4.97 -0.73 -15.75
N GLN A 211 -6.13 -0.97 -16.40
CA GLN A 211 -6.26 -0.86 -17.85
C GLN A 211 -6.31 0.61 -18.28
N ALA A 212 -7.11 1.45 -17.61
CA ALA A 212 -7.17 2.88 -17.91
C ALA A 212 -5.85 3.59 -17.60
N LEU A 213 -5.17 3.20 -16.54
CA LEU A 213 -3.82 3.68 -16.19
C LEU A 213 -2.78 3.23 -17.22
N ASP A 214 -2.93 2.02 -17.75
CA ASP A 214 -1.96 1.35 -18.62
C ASP A 214 -0.61 1.09 -17.93
N CYS A 215 -0.58 0.91 -16.60
CA CYS A 215 0.64 0.58 -15.88
C CYS A 215 1.09 -0.85 -16.18
N ASP A 216 2.41 -1.10 -16.12
CA ASP A 216 2.95 -2.43 -16.39
C ASP A 216 2.90 -3.33 -15.17
N PHE A 217 3.04 -2.73 -13.98
CA PHE A 217 2.93 -3.41 -12.69
C PHE A 217 2.20 -2.52 -11.68
N TYR A 218 1.41 -3.14 -10.80
CA TYR A 218 0.74 -2.47 -9.69
C TYR A 218 0.76 -3.37 -8.45
N ALA A 219 1.36 -2.91 -7.35
CA ALA A 219 1.52 -3.72 -6.15
C ALA A 219 0.78 -3.12 -4.95
N PHE A 220 0.10 -3.97 -4.15
CA PHE A 220 -0.56 -3.53 -2.94
C PHE A 220 -0.67 -4.62 -1.88
N SER A 221 -1.03 -4.24 -0.64
CA SER A 221 -1.16 -5.12 0.51
C SER A 221 -2.58 -5.13 1.05
N GLY A 222 -3.10 -6.32 1.35
CA GLY A 222 -4.45 -6.51 1.86
C GLY A 222 -4.68 -5.87 3.23
N HIS A 223 -3.67 -5.88 4.11
CA HIS A 223 -3.82 -5.38 5.47
C HIS A 223 -4.11 -3.87 5.60
N LYS A 224 -3.97 -3.10 4.52
CA LYS A 224 -4.32 -1.67 4.50
C LYS A 224 -5.74 -1.42 4.00
N MET A 225 -6.36 -2.39 3.32
CA MET A 225 -7.71 -2.31 2.78
C MET A 225 -8.68 -3.29 3.48
N CYS A 226 -8.71 -3.26 4.80
CA CYS A 226 -9.54 -4.12 5.65
C CYS A 226 -9.24 -5.63 5.58
N GLY A 227 -8.30 -6.06 4.75
CA GLY A 227 -7.92 -7.46 4.54
C GLY A 227 -6.87 -7.96 5.54
N PRO A 228 -6.49 -9.25 5.48
CA PRO A 228 -5.53 -9.85 6.39
C PRO A 228 -4.10 -9.38 6.15
N THR A 229 -3.26 -9.55 7.18
CA THR A 229 -1.81 -9.39 7.07
C THR A 229 -1.19 -10.57 6.30
N GLY A 230 0.01 -10.38 5.75
CA GLY A 230 0.73 -11.47 5.05
C GLY A 230 0.08 -11.87 3.73
N THR A 231 -0.73 -10.98 3.15
CA THR A 231 -1.38 -11.15 1.86
C THR A 231 -1.34 -9.84 1.10
N GLY A 232 -1.03 -9.92 -0.18
CA GLY A 232 -1.05 -8.79 -1.10
C GLY A 232 -1.16 -9.26 -2.54
N ILE A 233 -1.13 -8.31 -3.43
CA ILE A 233 -1.27 -8.53 -4.87
C ILE A 233 -0.12 -7.84 -5.59
N LEU A 234 0.36 -8.51 -6.62
CA LEU A 234 1.08 -7.91 -7.72
C LEU A 234 0.26 -8.13 -8.99
N TYR A 235 -0.22 -7.05 -9.58
CA TYR A 235 -0.66 -7.03 -10.97
C TYR A 235 0.56 -6.85 -11.87
N GLY A 236 0.61 -7.60 -12.96
CA GLY A 236 1.58 -7.39 -14.02
C GLY A 236 0.98 -7.69 -15.38
N LYS A 237 1.23 -6.84 -16.39
CA LYS A 237 0.83 -7.13 -17.76
C LYS A 237 1.41 -8.48 -18.21
N GLU A 238 0.59 -9.32 -18.84
CA GLU A 238 0.98 -10.65 -19.33
C GLU A 238 2.31 -10.64 -20.08
N ALA A 239 2.51 -9.65 -20.96
CA ALA A 239 3.73 -9.50 -21.75
C ALA A 239 5.00 -9.36 -20.88
N TRP A 240 4.89 -8.63 -19.76
CA TRP A 240 5.99 -8.49 -18.80
C TRP A 240 6.17 -9.74 -17.95
N LEU A 241 5.08 -10.32 -17.43
CA LEU A 241 5.14 -11.54 -16.61
C LEU A 241 5.75 -12.72 -17.38
N ASN A 242 5.44 -12.83 -18.67
CA ASN A 242 6.06 -13.85 -19.52
C ASN A 242 7.58 -13.62 -19.71
N LYS A 243 8.01 -12.36 -19.75
CA LYS A 243 9.40 -11.95 -19.96
C LYS A 243 10.28 -12.14 -18.73
N LEU A 244 9.71 -11.92 -17.53
CA LEU A 244 10.45 -12.03 -16.28
C LEU A 244 10.70 -13.51 -15.92
N PRO A 245 11.88 -13.87 -15.37
CA PRO A 245 12.12 -15.21 -14.84
C PRO A 245 11.31 -15.45 -13.56
N PRO A 246 11.10 -16.71 -13.14
CA PRO A 246 10.56 -17.00 -11.82
C PRO A 246 11.37 -16.33 -10.70
N TYR A 247 10.67 -15.90 -9.64
CA TYR A 247 11.32 -15.25 -8.50
C TYR A 247 11.77 -16.26 -7.45
N GLN A 248 10.92 -17.24 -7.15
CA GLN A 248 11.21 -18.32 -6.20
C GLN A 248 11.09 -19.66 -6.91
N GLY A 249 11.89 -20.63 -6.50
CA GLY A 249 11.79 -22.02 -6.95
C GLY A 249 11.19 -22.91 -5.88
N GLY A 250 10.35 -23.87 -6.28
CA GLY A 250 9.70 -24.82 -5.37
C GLY A 250 8.59 -25.63 -6.04
N GLY A 251 7.69 -26.17 -5.25
CA GLY A 251 6.47 -26.78 -5.74
C GLY A 251 5.49 -25.74 -6.32
N GLU A 252 4.43 -26.17 -6.92
CA GLU A 252 3.36 -25.40 -7.61
C GLU A 252 3.83 -24.65 -8.88
N MET A 253 4.95 -23.94 -8.82
CA MET A 253 5.45 -23.08 -9.89
C MET A 253 6.16 -23.83 -11.03
N ILE A 254 6.22 -25.16 -10.96
CA ILE A 254 6.91 -26.02 -11.93
C ILE A 254 5.92 -26.79 -12.81
N LYS A 255 6.31 -27.07 -14.05
CA LYS A 255 5.62 -27.98 -14.98
C LYS A 255 6.28 -29.36 -14.98
N GLU A 256 7.59 -29.39 -15.14
CA GLU A 256 8.39 -30.62 -15.12
C GLU A 256 9.72 -30.37 -14.42
N VAL A 257 10.19 -31.32 -13.61
CA VAL A 257 11.47 -31.26 -12.90
C VAL A 257 12.25 -32.54 -13.14
N THR A 258 13.48 -32.38 -13.63
CA THR A 258 14.52 -33.45 -13.62
C THR A 258 15.75 -32.89 -12.90
N PHE A 259 16.74 -33.72 -12.62
CA PHE A 259 17.99 -33.24 -12.05
C PHE A 259 18.76 -32.32 -13.02
N GLU A 260 18.55 -32.47 -14.34
CA GLU A 260 19.23 -31.72 -15.39
C GLU A 260 18.53 -30.40 -15.71
N LYS A 261 17.17 -30.36 -15.60
CA LYS A 261 16.38 -29.19 -16.04
C LYS A 261 15.02 -29.12 -15.37
N THR A 262 14.56 -27.90 -15.17
CA THR A 262 13.18 -27.59 -14.77
C THR A 262 12.50 -26.75 -15.83
N THR A 263 11.24 -27.05 -16.11
CA THR A 263 10.31 -26.19 -16.84
C THR A 263 9.26 -25.64 -15.87
N TYR A 264 8.78 -24.42 -16.15
CA TYR A 264 7.92 -23.68 -15.21
C TYR A 264 6.46 -23.75 -15.63
N ALA A 265 5.59 -23.59 -14.64
CA ALA A 265 4.15 -23.50 -14.87
C ALA A 265 3.78 -22.23 -15.65
N ASP A 266 2.57 -22.21 -16.21
CA ASP A 266 2.00 -21.04 -16.85
C ASP A 266 1.62 -19.98 -15.77
N LEU A 267 1.32 -18.74 -16.22
CA LEU A 267 0.83 -17.69 -15.35
C LEU A 267 -0.55 -18.06 -14.75
N PRO A 268 -0.85 -17.73 -13.52
CA PRO A 268 -0.05 -16.97 -12.56
C PRO A 268 0.95 -17.84 -11.78
N HIS A 269 0.82 -19.18 -11.83
CA HIS A 269 1.51 -20.13 -10.97
C HIS A 269 3.03 -20.08 -11.08
N LYS A 270 3.58 -19.65 -12.22
CA LYS A 270 5.02 -19.40 -12.41
C LYS A 270 5.64 -18.55 -11.29
N PHE A 271 4.86 -17.67 -10.67
CA PHE A 271 5.31 -16.75 -9.60
C PHE A 271 4.76 -17.08 -8.21
N GLU A 272 3.99 -18.15 -8.07
CA GLU A 272 3.38 -18.58 -6.81
C GLU A 272 3.98 -19.92 -6.35
N ALA A 273 5.19 -19.86 -5.75
CA ALA A 273 5.93 -21.04 -5.34
C ALA A 273 5.50 -21.53 -3.96
N GLY A 274 5.28 -22.86 -3.84
CA GLY A 274 4.90 -23.51 -2.58
C GLY A 274 3.44 -23.29 -2.18
N THR A 275 3.04 -23.82 -1.04
CA THR A 275 1.68 -23.61 -0.51
C THR A 275 1.51 -22.15 -0.10
N PRO A 276 0.58 -21.40 -0.71
CA PRO A 276 0.39 -19.97 -0.42
C PRO A 276 -0.33 -19.76 0.93
N ASN A 277 -0.47 -18.50 1.33
CA ASN A 277 -1.39 -18.10 2.40
C ASN A 277 -2.84 -18.22 1.92
N ILE A 278 -3.39 -19.46 1.93
CA ILE A 278 -4.71 -19.78 1.37
C ILE A 278 -5.80 -18.98 2.08
N ALA A 279 -5.83 -19.02 3.43
CA ALA A 279 -6.79 -18.25 4.22
C ALA A 279 -6.74 -16.76 3.89
N GLY A 280 -5.54 -16.19 3.85
CA GLY A 280 -5.35 -14.77 3.52
C GLY A 280 -5.80 -14.42 2.10
N GLY A 281 -5.51 -15.28 1.13
CA GLY A 281 -5.95 -15.10 -0.27
C GLY A 281 -7.47 -15.09 -0.40
N ILE A 282 -8.15 -16.07 0.20
CA ILE A 282 -9.62 -16.17 0.20
C ILE A 282 -10.24 -14.93 0.86
N VAL A 283 -9.77 -14.58 2.05
CA VAL A 283 -10.33 -13.50 2.88
C VAL A 283 -10.06 -12.11 2.31
N LEU A 284 -9.03 -11.95 1.48
CA LEU A 284 -8.84 -10.68 0.73
C LEU A 284 -10.04 -10.39 -0.17
N GLY A 285 -10.62 -11.42 -0.81
CA GLY A 285 -11.86 -11.29 -1.59
C GLY A 285 -13.05 -10.80 -0.75
N THR A 286 -13.16 -11.25 0.50
CA THR A 286 -14.20 -10.78 1.44
C THR A 286 -13.99 -9.31 1.80
N ALA A 287 -12.75 -8.88 2.03
CA ALA A 287 -12.44 -7.48 2.32
C ALA A 287 -12.77 -6.57 1.12
N ILE A 288 -12.48 -7.03 -0.11
CA ILE A 288 -12.82 -6.31 -1.34
C ILE A 288 -14.34 -6.15 -1.48
N ASP A 289 -15.11 -7.21 -1.23
CA ASP A 289 -16.58 -7.14 -1.28
C ASP A 289 -17.11 -6.12 -0.28
N TYR A 290 -16.62 -6.16 0.97
CA TYR A 290 -17.03 -5.21 2.01
C TYR A 290 -16.76 -3.76 1.61
N MET A 291 -15.57 -3.46 1.09
CA MET A 291 -15.23 -2.10 0.65
C MET A 291 -16.04 -1.66 -0.58
N ASN A 292 -16.31 -2.58 -1.53
CA ASN A 292 -17.16 -2.30 -2.69
C ASN A 292 -18.62 -2.03 -2.28
N GLU A 293 -19.14 -2.70 -1.24
CA GLU A 293 -20.49 -2.47 -0.70
C GLU A 293 -20.62 -1.07 -0.08
N ILE A 294 -19.59 -0.61 0.64
CA ILE A 294 -19.54 0.78 1.15
C ILE A 294 -19.46 1.78 0.00
N GLY A 295 -18.71 1.45 -1.04
CA GLY A 295 -18.47 2.25 -2.25
C GLY A 295 -17.35 3.26 -2.09
N PHE A 296 -16.38 3.23 -3.01
CA PHE A 296 -15.17 4.06 -2.94
C PHE A 296 -15.45 5.57 -3.06
N GLU A 297 -16.49 5.99 -3.76
CA GLU A 297 -16.91 7.39 -3.80
C GLU A 297 -17.35 7.89 -2.41
N ASN A 298 -18.06 7.04 -1.66
CA ASN A 298 -18.47 7.33 -0.30
C ASN A 298 -17.28 7.37 0.66
N ILE A 299 -16.34 6.42 0.51
CA ILE A 299 -15.09 6.36 1.28
C ILE A 299 -14.31 7.66 1.08
N GLN A 300 -14.04 8.04 -0.16
CA GLN A 300 -13.32 9.25 -0.51
C GLN A 300 -13.98 10.50 0.06
N LYS A 301 -15.29 10.62 -0.11
CA LYS A 301 -16.05 11.77 0.41
C LYS A 301 -15.91 11.90 1.91
N GLN A 302 -16.10 10.80 2.66
CA GLN A 302 -15.96 10.79 4.11
C GLN A 302 -14.54 11.16 4.54
N GLU A 303 -13.54 10.59 3.90
CA GLU A 303 -12.13 10.82 4.24
C GLU A 303 -11.66 12.23 3.92
N LEU A 304 -12.16 12.85 2.82
CA LEU A 304 -11.88 14.25 2.51
C LEU A 304 -12.53 15.21 3.52
N GLU A 305 -13.73 14.89 3.99
CA GLU A 305 -14.38 15.68 5.08
C GLU A 305 -13.57 15.58 6.39
N LEU A 306 -13.02 14.40 6.70
CA LEU A 306 -12.15 14.22 7.88
C LEU A 306 -10.83 14.98 7.72
N LEU A 307 -10.21 14.91 6.53
CA LEU A 307 -8.98 15.63 6.21
C LEU A 307 -9.14 17.15 6.37
N ASP A 308 -10.22 17.71 5.81
CA ASP A 308 -10.51 19.13 5.89
C ASP A 308 -10.73 19.57 7.35
N HIS A 309 -11.53 18.80 8.10
CA HIS A 309 -11.78 19.06 9.52
C HIS A 309 -10.49 19.01 10.33
N ALA A 310 -9.69 17.95 10.17
CA ALA A 310 -8.44 17.76 10.89
C ALA A 310 -7.42 18.87 10.57
N THR A 311 -7.31 19.24 9.30
CA THR A 311 -6.40 20.32 8.86
C THR A 311 -6.77 21.64 9.55
N LYS A 312 -8.05 22.03 9.54
CA LYS A 312 -8.54 23.26 10.20
C LYS A 312 -8.25 23.23 11.69
N ARG A 313 -8.58 22.13 12.36
CA ARG A 313 -8.44 22.00 13.81
C ARG A 313 -6.99 21.97 14.27
N LEU A 314 -6.11 21.28 13.53
CA LEU A 314 -4.66 21.24 13.85
C LEU A 314 -3.99 22.59 13.67
N LEU A 315 -4.37 23.37 12.65
CA LEU A 315 -3.81 24.72 12.42
C LEU A 315 -4.22 25.75 13.48
N GLU A 316 -5.15 25.44 14.39
CA GLU A 316 -5.45 26.26 15.57
C GLU A 316 -4.38 26.13 16.68
N ILE A 317 -3.45 25.18 16.57
CA ILE A 317 -2.40 24.93 17.57
C ILE A 317 -1.21 25.83 17.24
N ASP A 318 -0.83 26.68 18.17
CA ASP A 318 0.32 27.58 18.01
C ASP A 318 1.63 26.78 17.78
N GLY A 319 2.43 27.19 16.82
CA GLY A 319 3.69 26.53 16.47
C GLY A 319 3.54 25.18 15.75
N LEU A 320 2.31 24.75 15.40
CA LEU A 320 2.11 23.54 14.62
C LEU A 320 2.39 23.80 13.14
N LYS A 321 3.18 22.91 12.52
CA LYS A 321 3.47 22.89 11.10
C LYS A 321 3.02 21.57 10.48
N ILE A 322 2.25 21.65 9.40
CA ILE A 322 1.86 20.48 8.57
C ILE A 322 2.89 20.33 7.45
N PHE A 323 3.29 19.08 7.18
CA PHE A 323 4.15 18.68 6.08
C PHE A 323 3.33 17.96 5.01
N GLY A 324 3.62 18.24 3.73
CA GLY A 324 2.82 17.74 2.62
C GLY A 324 1.50 18.51 2.48
N THR A 325 1.58 19.67 1.84
CA THR A 325 0.46 20.61 1.64
C THR A 325 -0.06 20.59 0.20
N SER A 326 0.17 19.49 -0.53
CA SER A 326 -0.38 19.27 -1.86
C SER A 326 -1.90 19.44 -1.87
N LYS A 327 -2.44 19.98 -2.96
CA LYS A 327 -3.89 20.09 -3.17
C LYS A 327 -4.53 18.72 -3.40
N GLU A 328 -3.85 17.86 -4.16
CA GLU A 328 -4.26 16.47 -4.40
C GLU A 328 -3.72 15.58 -3.29
N LYS A 329 -4.57 15.28 -2.33
CA LYS A 329 -4.16 14.62 -1.09
C LYS A 329 -5.25 13.69 -0.55
N THR A 330 -4.84 12.56 0.03
CA THR A 330 -5.72 11.67 0.81
C THR A 330 -5.71 12.00 2.30
N SER A 331 -6.47 11.25 3.08
CA SER A 331 -6.74 11.41 4.51
C SER A 331 -5.53 11.13 5.43
N VAL A 332 -4.36 11.65 5.09
CA VAL A 332 -3.10 11.53 5.85
C VAL A 332 -2.58 12.93 6.17
N ILE A 333 -2.30 13.20 7.44
CA ILE A 333 -1.67 14.45 7.89
C ILE A 333 -0.41 14.11 8.68
N SER A 334 0.72 14.67 8.25
CA SER A 334 1.99 14.66 8.98
C SER A 334 2.27 16.05 9.51
N PHE A 335 2.54 16.16 10.82
CA PHE A 335 2.77 17.45 11.46
C PHE A 335 3.79 17.36 12.59
N ASN A 336 4.36 18.52 12.97
CA ASN A 336 5.18 18.71 14.15
C ASN A 336 4.75 19.98 14.88
N ILE A 337 5.18 20.12 16.13
CA ILE A 337 5.09 21.36 16.91
C ILE A 337 6.52 21.87 17.14
N GLU A 338 6.73 23.16 16.90
CA GLU A 338 8.04 23.81 17.06
C GLU A 338 8.61 23.59 18.45
N GLY A 339 9.89 23.19 18.51
CA GLY A 339 10.62 22.94 19.75
C GLY A 339 10.27 21.64 20.48
N ILE A 340 9.31 20.83 19.99
CA ILE A 340 8.91 19.58 20.64
C ILE A 340 9.17 18.38 19.74
N HIS A 341 9.82 17.35 20.30
CA HIS A 341 10.09 16.13 19.54
C HIS A 341 8.77 15.34 19.28
N PRO A 342 8.49 14.88 18.04
CA PRO A 342 7.23 14.22 17.70
C PRO A 342 6.95 12.95 18.52
N TYR A 343 7.98 12.24 18.96
CA TYR A 343 7.85 11.05 19.81
C TYR A 343 7.24 11.37 21.18
N ASP A 344 7.57 12.52 21.77
CA ASP A 344 7.09 12.90 23.10
C ASP A 344 5.58 13.21 23.05
N ILE A 345 5.12 13.96 22.05
CA ILE A 345 3.69 14.17 21.80
C ILE A 345 2.97 12.83 21.61
N GLY A 346 3.48 11.97 20.73
CA GLY A 346 2.89 10.66 20.45
C GLY A 346 2.76 9.80 21.70
N THR A 347 3.79 9.80 22.56
CA THR A 347 3.79 9.05 23.82
C THR A 347 2.73 9.57 24.80
N ILE A 348 2.53 10.89 24.88
CA ILE A 348 1.54 11.49 25.79
C ILE A 348 0.11 11.20 25.29
N ILE A 349 -0.17 11.36 24.00
CA ILE A 349 -1.52 11.14 23.47
C ILE A 349 -1.90 9.64 23.47
N ASP A 350 -0.93 8.70 23.36
CA ASP A 350 -1.16 7.27 23.58
C ASP A 350 -1.75 6.99 24.98
N LYS A 351 -1.24 7.67 26.04
CA LYS A 351 -1.81 7.57 27.39
C LYS A 351 -3.26 8.07 27.48
N LEU A 352 -3.71 8.83 26.49
CA LEU A 352 -5.08 9.32 26.37
C LEU A 352 -5.93 8.45 25.42
N GLY A 353 -5.42 7.30 24.97
CA GLY A 353 -6.13 6.34 24.12
C GLY A 353 -6.06 6.64 22.62
N ILE A 354 -5.17 7.52 22.18
CA ILE A 354 -5.07 7.96 20.79
C ILE A 354 -3.85 7.32 20.12
N ALA A 355 -4.09 6.49 19.11
CA ALA A 355 -3.07 5.80 18.33
C ALA A 355 -2.74 6.60 17.08
N VAL A 356 -1.56 7.20 17.04
CA VAL A 356 -0.92 7.81 15.88
C VAL A 356 0.44 7.18 15.64
N ARG A 357 1.07 7.46 14.52
CA ARG A 357 2.44 7.02 14.26
C ARG A 357 3.43 8.19 14.37
N THR A 358 4.60 7.93 14.96
CA THR A 358 5.70 8.90 15.02
C THR A 358 6.95 8.38 14.34
N GLY A 359 7.80 9.28 13.82
CA GLY A 359 9.09 8.96 13.22
C GLY A 359 9.14 9.12 11.70
N HIS A 360 9.93 8.29 11.03
CA HIS A 360 10.24 8.43 9.59
C HIS A 360 9.17 7.81 8.66
N HIS A 361 8.20 7.06 9.16
CA HIS A 361 7.14 6.39 8.40
C HIS A 361 7.67 5.49 7.27
N CYS A 362 8.86 4.90 7.44
CA CYS A 362 9.58 4.17 6.39
C CYS A 362 9.80 4.99 5.10
N ALA A 363 9.95 6.32 5.24
CA ALA A 363 10.20 7.28 4.18
C ALA A 363 11.25 8.31 4.64
N GLN A 364 12.38 7.83 5.13
CA GLN A 364 13.45 8.66 5.68
C GLN A 364 13.95 9.76 4.73
N PRO A 365 14.04 9.55 3.39
CA PRO A 365 14.43 10.63 2.48
C PRO A 365 13.52 11.86 2.53
N ILE A 366 12.22 11.69 2.82
CA ILE A 366 11.27 12.81 2.99
C ILE A 366 11.64 13.62 4.25
N MET A 367 11.97 12.93 5.35
CA MET A 367 12.37 13.61 6.59
C MET A 367 13.67 14.38 6.41
N ASN A 368 14.63 13.79 5.68
CA ASN A 368 15.90 14.47 5.34
C ASN A 368 15.68 15.70 4.45
N PHE A 369 14.74 15.65 3.50
CA PHE A 369 14.42 16.80 2.65
C PHE A 369 13.87 17.98 3.47
N PHE A 370 13.04 17.73 4.47
CA PHE A 370 12.49 18.76 5.35
C PHE A 370 13.41 19.13 6.52
N ASP A 371 14.56 18.47 6.65
CA ASP A 371 15.52 18.63 7.77
C ASP A 371 14.86 18.45 9.16
N ILE A 372 14.09 17.36 9.31
CA ILE A 372 13.36 17.04 10.54
C ILE A 372 13.66 15.60 11.01
N PRO A 373 13.61 15.34 12.34
CA PRO A 373 13.86 14.01 12.88
C PRO A 373 12.74 12.99 12.60
N GLY A 374 11.58 13.45 12.16
CA GLY A 374 10.38 12.69 11.92
C GLY A 374 9.13 13.55 12.05
N THR A 375 7.95 12.96 11.90
CA THR A 375 6.67 13.64 12.14
C THR A 375 5.76 12.78 12.99
N ILE A 376 4.71 13.42 13.55
CA ILE A 376 3.49 12.74 14.00
C ILE A 376 2.62 12.60 12.75
N ARG A 377 2.19 11.36 12.44
CA ARG A 377 1.29 11.11 11.32
C ARG A 377 -0.06 10.59 11.85
N ALA A 378 -1.12 11.32 11.57
CA ALA A 378 -2.48 10.86 11.71
C ALA A 378 -3.01 10.45 10.32
N SER A 379 -3.55 9.26 10.19
CA SER A 379 -4.16 8.74 8.97
C SER A 379 -5.56 8.24 9.27
N PHE A 380 -6.53 8.82 8.60
CA PHE A 380 -7.95 8.56 8.82
C PHE A 380 -8.46 7.51 7.83
N SER A 381 -9.52 6.83 8.22
CA SER A 381 -10.26 5.91 7.37
C SER A 381 -11.75 6.23 7.45
N PHE A 382 -12.53 5.71 6.53
CA PHE A 382 -13.96 5.97 6.38
C PHE A 382 -14.81 5.69 7.65
N TYR A 383 -14.31 4.90 8.58
CA TYR A 383 -14.96 4.60 9.86
C TYR A 383 -14.58 5.58 10.99
N ASN A 384 -13.67 6.51 10.76
CA ASN A 384 -13.34 7.55 11.75
C ASN A 384 -14.37 8.67 11.77
N THR A 385 -14.36 9.46 12.85
CA THR A 385 -15.31 10.57 13.06
C THR A 385 -14.62 11.90 13.32
N LYS A 386 -15.36 13.01 13.14
CA LYS A 386 -14.87 14.37 13.44
C LYS A 386 -14.64 14.56 14.93
N GLU A 387 -15.48 13.94 15.77
CA GLU A 387 -15.34 13.94 17.23
C GLU A 387 -14.03 13.28 17.68
N GLU A 388 -13.62 12.19 17.03
CA GLU A 388 -12.32 11.56 17.30
C GLU A 388 -11.16 12.52 16.96
N ILE A 389 -11.29 13.31 15.90
CA ILE A 389 -10.29 14.31 15.51
C ILE A 389 -10.24 15.42 16.57
N ASP A 390 -11.38 15.91 17.05
CA ASP A 390 -11.43 16.94 18.10
C ASP A 390 -10.77 16.43 19.40
N ILE A 391 -11.02 15.16 19.78
CA ILE A 391 -10.34 14.51 20.92
C ILE A 391 -8.82 14.49 20.71
N MET A 392 -8.34 14.16 19.51
CA MET A 392 -6.91 14.16 19.19
C MET A 392 -6.32 15.56 19.29
N VAL A 393 -6.98 16.59 18.74
CA VAL A 393 -6.49 17.98 18.77
C VAL A 393 -6.38 18.48 20.21
N ASP A 394 -7.38 18.22 21.04
CA ASP A 394 -7.37 18.61 22.45
C ASP A 394 -6.24 17.88 23.23
N ALA A 395 -6.00 16.62 22.91
CA ALA A 395 -4.91 15.85 23.48
C ALA A 395 -3.53 16.39 23.04
N VAL A 396 -3.37 16.80 21.79
CA VAL A 396 -2.15 17.43 21.28
C VAL A 396 -1.88 18.78 21.95
N LYS A 397 -2.91 19.63 22.12
CA LYS A 397 -2.81 20.90 22.88
C LYS A 397 -2.37 20.64 24.33
N LYS A 398 -2.95 19.63 24.97
CA LYS A 398 -2.56 19.25 26.33
C LYS A 398 -1.13 18.74 26.41
N ALA A 399 -0.70 17.90 25.45
CA ALA A 399 0.67 17.41 25.39
C ALA A 399 1.66 18.55 25.17
N GLN A 400 1.35 19.52 24.32
CA GLN A 400 2.14 20.73 24.12
C GLN A 400 2.34 21.50 25.43
N MET A 401 1.25 21.78 26.19
CA MET A 401 1.33 22.47 27.48
C MET A 401 2.15 21.72 28.53
N MET A 402 2.27 20.40 28.44
CA MET A 402 3.06 19.60 29.38
C MET A 402 4.56 19.58 29.03
N LEU A 403 4.92 19.90 27.77
CA LEU A 403 6.27 19.83 27.23
C LEU A 403 6.90 21.22 27.01
N SER A 404 6.08 22.31 27.07
CA SER A 404 6.52 23.69 27.08
C SER A 404 6.87 24.13 28.50
#